data_4e774eef3a2c8c2740b22ef7ea0738d3
#
_entry.id   4e774eef3a2c8c2740b22ef7ea0738d3
#
_cell.length_a   1.000
_cell.length_b   1.000
_cell.length_c   1.000
_cell.angle_alpha   90.00
_cell.angle_beta   90.00
_cell.angle_gamma   90.00
#
_symmetry.space_group_name_H-M   'P 1'
#
loop_
_entity.id
_entity.type
_entity.pdbx_description
1 polymer ?
#
loop_
_entity_poly.entity_id
_entity_poly.type
_entity_poly.pdbx_seq_one_letter_code
_entity_poly.pdbx_strand_id
1 'polypeptide(L)'
;MKKNLYFVFTTAILIFWSSCRKDFEFDLSSGNLEFSKDTVYLDTVFSNIGSSTYNLKVFNTSDNDIVIPTLRLSQGQNSMYRLNVDGQTGVGTTSGREFQNIEILAKDSMYIFIETTIDIQQLVENNNQFLYTDAIEFDSGSNLQKVELVTLVKDAVFIYPQRFINEEGAYIKETLSFDIDGDGIDDETAIEGRFLTQSELTFTNEKPYVIYGYAAVGDAQTLHIEPGARIHFHSKSGLLVATGGSINAQGALSANSDLMEGEIIFEGDRLEPGFADIPGKWETIWLFNGSINNIFKHVTIKNSTVGILCEGNQEDFSKLNITNTQIYNSSNFGILGRATSIFGENLVINSSGQSSFAGTYGGRYNFVHSTITNYWNKSFRQFPAILLNNYIINEDNSVQLNALETADFTNTIIFGNDNLDLLL
;
A
#
# COMPACT_ATOMS: atom_id res chain seq x y z
N MET A 1 64.93 -40.21 -1.21
CA MET A 1 63.87 -39.77 -2.13
C MET A 1 62.67 -39.20 -1.44
N LYS A 2 62.06 -39.82 -0.42
CA LYS A 2 60.82 -39.28 0.25
C LYS A 2 61.00 -37.90 0.91
N LYS A 3 62.15 -37.59 1.53
CA LYS A 3 62.39 -36.27 2.17
C LYS A 3 62.42 -35.12 1.17
N ASN A 4 62.96 -35.32 -0.02
CA ASN A 4 62.99 -34.29 -1.07
C ASN A 4 61.63 -34.04 -1.69
N LEU A 5 60.74 -35.05 -1.72
CA LEU A 5 59.39 -34.93 -2.21
C LEU A 5 58.51 -34.10 -1.27
N TYR A 6 58.66 -34.27 0.05
CA TYR A 6 57.97 -33.44 1.05
C TYR A 6 58.42 -31.99 1.01
N PHE A 7 59.72 -31.74 0.80
CA PHE A 7 60.27 -30.38 0.68
C PHE A 7 59.71 -29.66 -0.53
N VAL A 8 59.64 -30.33 -1.70
CA VAL A 8 59.06 -29.77 -2.92
C VAL A 8 57.55 -29.52 -2.76
N PHE A 9 56.84 -30.42 -2.09
CA PHE A 9 55.40 -30.28 -1.84
C PHE A 9 55.12 -29.14 -0.87
N THR A 10 55.92 -28.97 0.19
CA THR A 10 55.76 -27.88 1.16
C THR A 10 56.10 -26.52 0.54
N THR A 11 57.12 -26.49 -0.32
CA THR A 11 57.48 -25.26 -1.05
C THR A 11 56.43 -24.88 -2.09
N ALA A 12 55.81 -25.84 -2.76
CA ALA A 12 54.71 -25.60 -3.67
C ALA A 12 53.46 -25.05 -2.92
N ILE A 13 53.12 -25.60 -1.75
CA ILE A 13 52.02 -25.10 -0.91
C ILE A 13 52.28 -23.67 -0.43
N LEU A 14 53.52 -23.33 -0.06
CA LEU A 14 53.88 -21.97 0.36
C LEU A 14 53.83 -20.96 -0.79
N ILE A 15 54.11 -21.39 -2.05
CA ILE A 15 53.96 -20.55 -3.25
C ILE A 15 52.50 -20.33 -3.57
N PHE A 16 51.61 -21.33 -3.37
CA PHE A 16 50.16 -21.17 -3.55
C PHE A 16 49.53 -20.33 -2.45
N TRP A 17 50.12 -20.19 -1.28
CA TRP A 17 49.66 -19.31 -0.20
C TRP A 17 50.14 -17.87 -0.31
N SER A 18 51.08 -17.53 -1.18
CA SER A 18 51.35 -16.15 -1.57
C SER A 18 50.23 -15.70 -2.53
N SER A 19 49.01 -15.65 -2.03
CA SER A 19 47.90 -14.91 -2.67
C SER A 19 48.40 -13.48 -2.85
N CYS A 20 48.55 -13.04 -4.07
CA CYS A 20 48.74 -11.63 -4.39
C CYS A 20 47.58 -10.84 -3.76
N ARG A 21 47.76 -10.32 -2.55
CA ARG A 21 47.04 -9.15 -2.12
C ARG A 21 47.51 -8.04 -3.07
N LYS A 22 46.73 -7.74 -4.11
CA LYS A 22 46.80 -6.43 -4.75
C LYS A 22 46.42 -5.43 -3.67
N ASP A 23 47.34 -4.63 -3.21
CA ASP A 23 47.00 -3.40 -2.52
C ASP A 23 46.29 -2.55 -3.57
N PHE A 24 45.02 -2.24 -3.35
CA PHE A 24 44.24 -1.39 -4.25
C PHE A 24 44.82 0.03 -4.11
N GLU A 25 45.37 0.55 -5.21
CA GLU A 25 45.76 1.96 -5.31
C GLU A 25 44.60 2.70 -5.99
N PHE A 26 43.98 3.64 -5.28
CA PHE A 26 42.87 4.41 -5.80
C PHE A 26 43.36 5.78 -6.28
N ASP A 27 43.02 6.11 -7.53
CA ASP A 27 43.18 7.44 -8.07
C ASP A 27 41.99 8.33 -7.64
N LEU A 28 42.22 9.64 -7.51
CA LEU A 28 41.12 10.57 -7.28
C LEU A 28 40.19 10.63 -8.51
N SER A 29 38.91 10.65 -8.27
CA SER A 29 37.91 10.86 -9.33
C SER A 29 38.21 12.13 -10.12
N SER A 30 38.08 12.07 -11.42
CA SER A 30 38.36 13.17 -12.36
C SER A 30 37.12 13.81 -12.97
N GLY A 31 35.93 13.50 -12.43
CA GLY A 31 34.66 14.02 -12.96
C GLY A 31 34.17 13.31 -14.23
N ASN A 32 34.57 12.06 -14.44
CA ASN A 32 34.19 11.22 -15.58
C ASN A 32 33.33 10.02 -15.17
N LEU A 33 32.49 10.18 -14.15
CA LEU A 33 31.51 9.17 -13.75
C LEU A 33 30.37 9.12 -14.78
N GLU A 34 29.87 7.92 -15.03
CA GLU A 34 28.62 7.73 -15.78
C GLU A 34 27.48 7.33 -14.84
N PHE A 35 26.29 7.78 -15.15
CA PHE A 35 25.09 7.56 -14.35
C PHE A 35 24.03 6.82 -15.13
N SER A 36 23.30 5.93 -14.47
CA SER A 36 22.13 5.26 -15.09
C SER A 36 21.00 6.20 -15.42
N LYS A 37 20.95 7.38 -14.80
CA LYS A 37 19.94 8.43 -14.97
C LYS A 37 20.56 9.81 -14.67
N ASP A 38 20.14 10.84 -15.40
CA ASP A 38 20.50 12.22 -15.11
C ASP A 38 19.61 12.83 -14.03
N THR A 39 18.39 12.29 -13.92
CA THR A 39 17.38 12.70 -12.93
C THR A 39 16.71 11.47 -12.35
N VAL A 40 16.59 11.43 -11.03
CA VAL A 40 15.81 10.40 -10.32
C VAL A 40 14.50 11.02 -9.86
N TYR A 41 13.41 10.55 -10.45
CA TYR A 41 12.05 10.88 -10.02
C TYR A 41 11.63 9.90 -8.93
N LEU A 42 11.33 10.43 -7.72
CA LEU A 42 10.82 9.64 -6.62
C LEU A 42 9.28 9.59 -6.60
N ASP A 43 8.67 9.88 -7.75
CA ASP A 43 7.23 9.88 -7.94
C ASP A 43 6.48 10.90 -7.05
N THR A 44 5.20 10.59 -6.75
CA THR A 44 4.38 11.41 -5.87
C THR A 44 4.27 10.73 -4.51
N VAL A 45 4.52 11.49 -3.44
CA VAL A 45 4.36 11.03 -2.06
C VAL A 45 3.35 11.90 -1.33
N PHE A 46 2.68 11.33 -0.34
CA PHE A 46 1.91 12.15 0.61
C PHE A 46 2.87 12.84 1.59
N SER A 47 2.50 14.05 2.02
CA SER A 47 3.22 14.77 3.08
C SER A 47 3.42 13.88 4.31
N ASN A 48 4.63 13.89 4.88
CA ASN A 48 5.02 13.11 6.05
C ASN A 48 4.99 11.58 5.89
N ILE A 49 4.81 11.08 4.66
CA ILE A 49 4.94 9.65 4.33
C ILE A 49 6.28 9.41 3.63
N GLY A 50 6.98 8.35 4.05
CA GLY A 50 8.21 7.91 3.39
C GLY A 50 7.96 7.39 1.98
N SER A 51 8.80 7.78 1.01
CA SER A 51 8.78 7.24 -0.34
C SER A 51 9.16 5.75 -0.37
N SER A 52 8.97 5.10 -1.51
CA SER A 52 9.72 3.89 -1.87
C SER A 52 11.22 4.20 -1.90
N THR A 53 12.01 3.15 -1.83
CA THR A 53 13.45 3.23 -2.08
C THR A 53 13.71 3.22 -3.58
N TYR A 54 14.29 4.29 -4.10
CA TYR A 54 14.74 4.41 -5.48
C TYR A 54 16.22 4.15 -5.59
N ASN A 55 16.71 3.85 -6.79
CA ASN A 55 18.12 3.59 -6.99
C ASN A 55 18.70 4.41 -8.15
N LEU A 56 19.95 4.78 -7.99
CA LEU A 56 20.83 5.31 -8.99
C LEU A 56 22.06 4.40 -9.07
N LYS A 57 22.46 4.01 -10.28
CA LYS A 57 23.69 3.28 -10.51
C LYS A 57 24.75 4.24 -11.03
N VAL A 58 25.91 4.21 -10.40
CA VAL A 58 27.09 5.03 -10.74
C VAL A 58 28.19 4.12 -11.25
N PHE A 59 28.76 4.46 -12.40
CA PHE A 59 29.74 3.64 -13.09
C PHE A 59 31.11 4.33 -13.11
N ASN A 60 32.14 3.57 -12.78
CA ASN A 60 33.52 3.90 -13.12
C ASN A 60 33.88 3.21 -14.44
N THR A 61 33.89 3.97 -15.52
CA THR A 61 34.22 3.46 -16.87
C THR A 61 35.74 3.49 -17.18
N SER A 62 36.55 3.97 -16.25
CA SER A 62 38.02 4.03 -16.38
C SER A 62 38.69 2.66 -16.14
N ASP A 63 39.96 2.56 -16.52
CA ASP A 63 40.76 1.36 -16.28
C ASP A 63 41.45 1.36 -14.89
N ASN A 64 41.24 2.41 -14.08
CA ASN A 64 41.79 2.57 -12.75
C ASN A 64 40.74 2.49 -11.67
N ASP A 65 41.10 1.96 -10.50
CA ASP A 65 40.30 2.06 -9.29
C ASP A 65 40.26 3.53 -8.86
N ILE A 66 39.10 4.06 -8.53
CA ILE A 66 38.89 5.47 -8.18
C ILE A 66 38.27 5.63 -6.80
N VAL A 67 38.59 6.75 -6.16
CA VAL A 67 37.92 7.24 -4.96
C VAL A 67 37.24 8.57 -5.25
N ILE A 68 35.96 8.67 -4.91
CA ILE A 68 35.19 9.93 -4.95
C ILE A 68 35.39 10.60 -3.59
N PRO A 69 36.09 11.73 -3.50
CA PRO A 69 36.43 12.38 -2.22
C PRO A 69 35.19 12.77 -1.43
N THR A 70 34.16 13.30 -2.11
CA THR A 70 32.91 13.76 -1.47
C THR A 70 31.72 13.41 -2.33
N LEU A 71 30.72 12.79 -1.72
CA LEU A 71 29.40 12.57 -2.27
C LEU A 71 28.39 13.15 -1.28
N ARG A 72 27.52 14.06 -1.72
CA ARG A 72 26.59 14.72 -0.82
C ARG A 72 25.29 15.16 -1.51
N LEU A 73 24.27 15.42 -0.70
CA LEU A 73 23.09 16.17 -1.14
C LEU A 73 23.42 17.67 -1.21
N SER A 74 22.97 18.34 -2.26
CA SER A 74 23.27 19.76 -2.55
C SER A 74 22.78 20.68 -1.42
N GLN A 75 21.59 20.40 -0.83
CA GLN A 75 21.04 21.14 0.30
C GLN A 75 21.64 20.72 1.66
N GLY A 76 22.53 19.73 1.68
CA GLY A 76 23.21 19.24 2.88
C GLY A 76 22.23 18.80 3.96
N GLN A 77 22.36 19.36 5.18
CA GLN A 77 21.51 19.00 6.32
C GLN A 77 20.03 19.38 6.15
N ASN A 78 19.72 20.34 5.31
CA ASN A 78 18.35 20.77 5.03
C ASN A 78 17.63 19.87 4.03
N SER A 79 18.35 18.95 3.40
CA SER A 79 17.74 18.02 2.46
C SER A 79 16.75 17.09 3.15
N MET A 80 15.57 16.94 2.55
CA MET A 80 14.56 15.96 2.97
C MET A 80 14.81 14.59 2.33
N TYR A 81 15.78 14.46 1.42
CA TYR A 81 16.26 13.18 0.92
C TYR A 81 17.25 12.52 1.88
N ARG A 82 17.34 11.22 1.78
CA ARG A 82 18.32 10.37 2.47
C ARG A 82 18.92 9.40 1.47
N LEU A 83 20.22 9.23 1.56
CA LEU A 83 20.99 8.33 0.71
C LEU A 83 21.55 7.16 1.55
N ASN A 84 21.66 6.02 0.90
CA ASN A 84 22.53 4.92 1.32
C ASN A 84 23.45 4.62 0.13
N VAL A 85 24.75 4.77 0.32
CA VAL A 85 25.75 4.66 -0.73
C VAL A 85 26.54 3.38 -0.51
N ASP A 86 26.35 2.40 -1.37
CA ASP A 86 27.02 1.09 -1.29
C ASP A 86 26.97 0.46 0.11
N GLY A 87 25.80 0.51 0.75
CA GLY A 87 25.59 0.01 2.12
C GLY A 87 26.05 0.95 3.24
N GLN A 88 26.69 2.07 2.94
CA GLN A 88 27.07 3.08 3.91
C GLN A 88 25.92 4.05 4.18
N THR A 89 25.75 4.44 5.44
CA THR A 89 24.71 5.39 5.88
C THR A 89 25.22 6.81 6.09
N GLY A 90 26.48 7.10 5.72
CA GLY A 90 27.12 8.42 5.87
C GLY A 90 27.87 8.62 7.18
N VAL A 91 28.36 9.83 7.41
CA VAL A 91 29.28 10.16 8.51
C VAL A 91 28.54 10.92 9.63
N GLY A 92 28.55 10.38 10.83
CA GLY A 92 28.14 11.06 12.06
C GLY A 92 26.71 11.67 12.01
N THR A 93 26.61 12.95 12.36
CA THR A 93 25.32 13.68 12.37
C THR A 93 24.77 13.99 10.96
N THR A 94 25.58 13.80 9.91
CA THR A 94 25.22 13.99 8.50
C THR A 94 24.69 12.71 7.85
N SER A 95 24.36 11.72 8.65
CA SER A 95 23.90 10.40 8.20
C SER A 95 22.87 10.51 7.07
N GLY A 96 23.16 9.83 5.96
CA GLY A 96 22.32 9.82 4.76
C GLY A 96 22.44 11.08 3.87
N ARG A 97 23.30 12.05 4.18
CA ARG A 97 23.40 13.31 3.40
C ARG A 97 24.80 13.64 2.89
N GLU A 98 25.80 13.08 3.53
CA GLU A 98 27.20 13.29 3.16
C GLU A 98 28.02 12.02 3.38
N PHE A 99 28.90 11.73 2.43
CA PHE A 99 29.76 10.57 2.37
C PHE A 99 31.13 11.01 1.90
N GLN A 100 32.17 10.35 2.37
CA GLN A 100 33.56 10.67 2.03
C GLN A 100 34.30 9.41 1.62
N ASN A 101 35.24 9.60 0.68
CA ASN A 101 36.14 8.55 0.20
C ASN A 101 35.38 7.29 -0.28
N ILE A 102 34.47 7.48 -1.21
CA ILE A 102 33.70 6.38 -1.81
C ILE A 102 34.52 5.74 -2.93
N GLU A 103 34.82 4.48 -2.77
CA GLU A 103 35.66 3.70 -3.68
C GLU A 103 34.83 3.00 -4.75
N ILE A 104 35.29 3.02 -6.01
CA ILE A 104 34.70 2.23 -7.11
C ILE A 104 35.86 1.61 -7.90
N LEU A 105 35.84 0.29 -8.02
CA LEU A 105 36.86 -0.44 -8.80
C LEU A 105 36.81 -0.11 -10.29
N ALA A 106 37.91 -0.36 -11.00
CA ALA A 106 37.96 -0.19 -12.45
C ALA A 106 36.89 -1.00 -13.18
N LYS A 107 36.20 -0.37 -14.12
CA LYS A 107 35.08 -0.99 -14.89
C LYS A 107 33.93 -1.53 -14.06
N ASP A 108 33.79 -1.07 -12.82
CA ASP A 108 32.74 -1.48 -11.89
C ASP A 108 31.73 -0.36 -11.62
N SER A 109 30.75 -0.64 -10.80
CA SER A 109 29.65 0.28 -10.48
C SER A 109 29.14 0.06 -9.08
N MET A 110 28.59 1.10 -8.48
CA MET A 110 27.92 1.06 -7.18
C MET A 110 26.45 1.48 -7.30
N TYR A 111 25.66 1.11 -6.29
CA TYR A 111 24.28 1.59 -6.13
C TYR A 111 24.19 2.65 -5.04
N ILE A 112 23.41 3.68 -5.34
CA ILE A 112 22.94 4.66 -4.36
C ILE A 112 21.44 4.44 -4.20
N PHE A 113 21.00 4.14 -2.98
CA PHE A 113 19.59 4.05 -2.64
C PHE A 113 19.11 5.40 -2.10
N ILE A 114 17.94 5.84 -2.56
CA ILE A 114 17.42 7.18 -2.34
C ILE A 114 16.02 7.07 -1.78
N GLU A 115 15.76 7.74 -0.67
CA GLU A 115 14.46 7.84 -0.02
C GLU A 115 14.18 9.28 0.38
N THR A 116 12.91 9.60 0.58
CA THR A 116 12.50 10.91 1.09
C THR A 116 11.31 10.80 2.05
N THR A 117 11.20 11.77 2.94
CA THR A 117 10.01 12.06 3.72
C THR A 117 9.89 13.57 3.78
N ILE A 118 8.84 14.12 3.21
CA ILE A 118 8.70 15.56 2.97
C ILE A 118 7.51 16.07 3.75
N ASP A 119 7.73 17.16 4.51
CA ASP A 119 6.66 17.94 5.12
C ASP A 119 6.27 19.08 4.17
N ILE A 120 5.03 19.05 3.67
CA ILE A 120 4.53 20.06 2.74
C ILE A 120 4.52 21.47 3.33
N GLN A 121 4.39 21.60 4.66
CA GLN A 121 4.41 22.89 5.34
C GLN A 121 5.75 23.61 5.13
N GLN A 122 6.84 22.88 5.14
CA GLN A 122 8.18 23.43 4.86
C GLN A 122 8.34 23.86 3.40
N LEU A 123 7.61 23.23 2.45
CA LEU A 123 7.62 23.65 1.05
C LEU A 123 6.86 24.94 0.82
N VAL A 124 5.70 25.11 1.46
CA VAL A 124 4.86 26.32 1.34
C VAL A 124 5.59 27.56 1.83
N GLU A 125 6.36 27.46 2.91
CA GLU A 125 7.19 28.53 3.44
C GLU A 125 8.25 29.04 2.43
N ASN A 126 8.67 28.15 1.51
CA ASN A 126 9.68 28.44 0.47
C ASN A 126 9.09 28.75 -0.92
N ASN A 127 7.78 29.02 -1.04
CA ASN A 127 7.07 29.26 -2.31
C ASN A 127 7.13 28.11 -3.34
N ASN A 128 7.52 26.90 -2.95
CA ASN A 128 7.54 25.71 -3.79
C ASN A 128 6.28 24.88 -3.53
N GLN A 129 5.21 25.12 -4.28
CA GLN A 129 4.01 24.32 -4.17
C GLN A 129 4.21 22.94 -4.81
N PHE A 130 4.08 21.87 -4.00
CA PHE A 130 3.96 20.48 -4.45
C PHE A 130 5.18 19.85 -5.15
N LEU A 131 6.28 20.55 -5.34
CA LEU A 131 7.49 20.03 -5.97
C LEU A 131 8.69 20.24 -5.05
N TYR A 132 9.33 19.13 -4.66
CA TYR A 132 10.58 19.18 -3.94
C TYR A 132 11.72 18.69 -4.81
N THR A 133 12.80 19.45 -4.90
CA THR A 133 13.98 19.15 -5.69
C THR A 133 15.26 19.29 -4.87
N ASP A 134 16.25 18.45 -5.16
CA ASP A 134 17.63 18.54 -4.67
C ASP A 134 18.54 17.88 -5.71
N ALA A 135 19.83 17.77 -5.45
CA ALA A 135 20.75 17.04 -6.31
C ALA A 135 21.74 16.22 -5.47
N ILE A 136 22.18 15.11 -6.01
CA ILE A 136 23.36 14.39 -5.52
C ILE A 136 24.57 15.01 -6.21
N GLU A 137 25.51 15.54 -5.43
CA GLU A 137 26.77 16.10 -5.89
C GLU A 137 27.91 15.08 -5.70
N PHE A 138 28.64 14.85 -6.75
CA PHE A 138 29.83 13.99 -6.78
C PHE A 138 31.05 14.88 -7.00
N ASP A 139 32.07 14.74 -6.18
CA ASP A 139 33.25 15.58 -6.17
C ASP A 139 33.00 17.06 -5.86
N SER A 140 33.93 17.92 -6.24
CA SER A 140 33.86 19.37 -6.04
C SER A 140 34.67 20.13 -7.08
N GLY A 141 34.49 21.46 -7.14
CA GLY A 141 35.24 22.33 -8.04
C GLY A 141 35.02 21.99 -9.52
N SER A 142 36.09 21.83 -10.30
CA SER A 142 36.01 21.53 -11.73
C SER A 142 35.53 20.12 -12.07
N ASN A 143 35.58 19.21 -11.08
CA ASN A 143 35.19 17.80 -11.24
C ASN A 143 33.75 17.52 -10.77
N LEU A 144 33.04 18.56 -10.35
CA LEU A 144 31.68 18.42 -9.83
C LEU A 144 30.73 17.88 -10.90
N GLN A 145 30.09 16.73 -10.60
CA GLN A 145 28.99 16.16 -11.36
C GLN A 145 27.71 16.13 -10.50
N LYS A 146 26.56 16.20 -11.12
CA LYS A 146 25.27 16.21 -10.42
C LYS A 146 24.28 15.23 -11.03
N VAL A 147 23.43 14.67 -10.18
CA VAL A 147 22.21 13.95 -10.56
C VAL A 147 21.05 14.60 -9.83
N GLU A 148 20.07 15.08 -10.58
CA GLU A 148 18.90 15.77 -10.02
C GLU A 148 17.95 14.79 -9.33
N LEU A 149 17.36 15.22 -8.21
CA LEU A 149 16.32 14.51 -7.48
C LEU A 149 15.03 15.32 -7.52
N VAL A 150 13.93 14.67 -7.88
CA VAL A 150 12.62 15.31 -8.02
C VAL A 150 11.54 14.46 -7.38
N THR A 151 10.70 15.08 -6.54
CA THR A 151 9.55 14.43 -5.90
C THR A 151 8.36 15.39 -5.90
N LEU A 152 7.20 14.88 -6.29
CA LEU A 152 5.92 15.57 -6.10
C LEU A 152 5.37 15.25 -4.72
N VAL A 153 4.83 16.26 -4.04
CA VAL A 153 4.28 16.12 -2.69
C VAL A 153 2.80 16.47 -2.69
N LYS A 154 1.98 15.59 -2.15
CA LYS A 154 0.53 15.76 -2.07
C LYS A 154 0.11 15.97 -0.62
N ASP A 155 -0.65 17.03 -0.36
CA ASP A 155 -1.26 17.26 0.95
C ASP A 155 -2.45 16.30 1.15
N ALA A 156 -2.74 15.96 2.41
CA ALA A 156 -3.82 15.04 2.76
C ALA A 156 -4.37 15.31 4.17
N VAL A 157 -5.58 14.83 4.42
CA VAL A 157 -6.15 14.70 5.76
C VAL A 157 -5.77 13.33 6.31
N PHE A 158 -5.03 13.30 7.42
CA PHE A 158 -4.58 12.05 8.03
C PHE A 158 -5.50 11.62 9.16
N ILE A 159 -5.93 10.37 9.14
CA ILE A 159 -6.70 9.72 10.21
C ILE A 159 -5.85 8.56 10.72
N TYR A 160 -5.47 8.60 11.99
CA TYR A 160 -4.63 7.57 12.61
C TYR A 160 -5.03 7.32 14.07
N PRO A 161 -4.84 6.10 14.60
CA PRO A 161 -5.05 5.81 16.00
C PRO A 161 -4.06 6.56 16.88
N GLN A 162 -4.47 6.96 18.05
CA GLN A 162 -3.59 7.62 19.01
C GLN A 162 -2.50 6.65 19.50
N ARG A 163 -1.43 7.22 20.03
CA ARG A 163 -0.34 6.46 20.64
C ARG A 163 -0.25 6.82 22.12
N PHE A 164 -0.18 5.81 22.93
CA PHE A 164 -0.05 5.92 24.38
C PHE A 164 1.25 5.25 24.84
N ILE A 165 1.74 5.64 26.00
CA ILE A 165 2.82 4.92 26.67
C ILE A 165 2.14 4.10 27.78
N ASN A 166 2.30 2.78 27.76
CA ASN A 166 1.77 1.91 28.78
C ASN A 166 2.59 1.99 30.08
N GLU A 167 2.15 1.34 31.16
CA GLU A 167 2.82 1.34 32.46
C GLU A 167 4.24 0.78 32.42
N GLU A 168 4.56 -0.04 31.40
CA GLU A 168 5.88 -0.62 31.18
C GLU A 168 6.81 0.29 30.37
N GLY A 169 6.33 1.48 29.93
CA GLY A 169 7.07 2.44 29.11
C GLY A 169 7.10 2.10 27.60
N ALA A 170 6.32 1.13 27.16
CA ALA A 170 6.21 0.78 25.74
C ALA A 170 5.13 1.62 25.02
N TYR A 171 5.39 1.99 23.76
CA TYR A 171 4.39 2.63 22.92
C TYR A 171 3.37 1.61 22.44
N ILE A 172 2.10 1.86 22.76
CA ILE A 172 0.95 1.12 22.26
C ILE A 172 0.08 2.04 21.40
N LYS A 173 -0.60 1.46 20.43
CA LYS A 173 -1.58 2.18 19.59
C LYS A 173 -2.99 1.94 20.13
N GLU A 174 -3.85 2.90 19.90
CA GLU A 174 -5.27 2.80 20.15
C GLU A 174 -5.87 1.66 19.34
N THR A 175 -6.72 0.86 19.99
CA THR A 175 -7.48 -0.24 19.39
C THR A 175 -8.96 0.04 19.50
N LEU A 176 -9.73 -0.55 18.60
CA LEU A 176 -11.19 -0.43 18.62
C LEU A 176 -11.79 -1.30 19.73
N SER A 177 -12.81 -0.76 20.40
CA SER A 177 -13.68 -1.52 21.29
C SER A 177 -15.13 -1.33 20.83
N PHE A 178 -15.85 -2.41 20.57
CA PHE A 178 -17.25 -2.43 20.13
C PHE A 178 -17.87 -3.78 20.43
N ASP A 179 -19.19 -3.82 20.55
CA ASP A 179 -19.97 -5.02 20.83
C ASP A 179 -19.87 -6.02 19.67
N ILE A 180 -19.08 -7.10 19.87
CA ILE A 180 -18.86 -8.12 18.83
C ILE A 180 -19.92 -9.22 18.89
N ASP A 181 -20.34 -9.60 20.09
CA ASP A 181 -21.24 -10.75 20.29
C ASP A 181 -22.72 -10.38 20.44
N GLY A 182 -23.04 -9.09 20.52
CA GLY A 182 -24.39 -8.57 20.57
C GLY A 182 -25.00 -8.55 21.97
N ASP A 183 -24.19 -8.59 23.03
CA ASP A 183 -24.64 -8.57 24.41
C ASP A 183 -24.86 -7.15 24.98
N GLY A 184 -24.51 -6.13 24.20
CA GLY A 184 -24.64 -4.72 24.56
C GLY A 184 -23.45 -4.16 25.36
N ILE A 185 -22.36 -4.91 25.49
CA ILE A 185 -21.12 -4.50 26.11
C ILE A 185 -20.01 -4.48 25.06
N ASP A 186 -19.22 -3.42 25.03
CA ASP A 186 -18.11 -3.34 24.09
C ASP A 186 -16.98 -4.29 24.46
N ASP A 187 -16.57 -5.11 23.52
CA ASP A 187 -15.40 -5.99 23.60
C ASP A 187 -14.12 -5.26 23.23
N GLU A 188 -13.04 -5.48 23.96
CA GLU A 188 -11.72 -5.04 23.56
C GLU A 188 -11.20 -5.88 22.39
N THR A 189 -10.66 -5.22 21.35
CA THR A 189 -10.10 -5.90 20.20
C THR A 189 -8.61 -5.61 20.04
N ALA A 190 -7.93 -6.41 19.21
CA ALA A 190 -6.57 -6.13 18.77
C ALA A 190 -6.52 -5.29 17.47
N ILE A 191 -7.65 -4.78 17.01
CA ILE A 191 -7.77 -4.02 15.77
C ILE A 191 -7.26 -2.60 16.01
N GLU A 192 -6.09 -2.26 15.48
CA GLU A 192 -5.58 -0.88 15.54
C GLU A 192 -6.54 0.06 14.81
N GLY A 193 -7.01 1.10 15.49
CA GLY A 193 -7.97 2.03 14.92
C GLY A 193 -8.60 2.94 15.96
N ARG A 194 -9.45 3.84 15.50
CA ARG A 194 -10.26 4.70 16.36
C ARG A 194 -11.60 5.04 15.73
N PHE A 195 -12.55 5.39 16.57
CA PHE A 195 -13.81 5.97 16.08
C PHE A 195 -13.60 7.39 15.56
N LEU A 196 -14.30 7.71 14.46
CA LEU A 196 -14.34 9.06 13.91
C LEU A 196 -15.09 9.98 14.86
N THR A 197 -14.56 11.19 15.04
CA THR A 197 -15.26 12.25 15.77
C THR A 197 -16.39 12.83 14.92
N GLN A 198 -17.34 13.52 15.54
CA GLN A 198 -18.45 14.15 14.84
C GLN A 198 -18.02 15.09 13.69
N SER A 199 -16.90 15.77 13.85
CA SER A 199 -16.33 16.65 12.80
C SER A 199 -15.65 15.91 11.65
N GLU A 200 -15.37 14.63 11.82
CA GLU A 200 -14.73 13.78 10.81
C GLU A 200 -15.73 12.91 10.04
N LEU A 201 -17.02 12.98 10.34
CA LEU A 201 -18.05 12.19 9.67
C LEU A 201 -18.42 12.69 8.25
N THR A 202 -17.67 13.65 7.71
CA THR A 202 -17.82 14.10 6.33
C THR A 202 -16.47 14.12 5.64
N PHE A 203 -16.34 13.30 4.60
CA PHE A 203 -15.16 13.30 3.72
C PHE A 203 -15.50 14.09 2.47
N THR A 204 -14.75 15.19 2.25
CA THR A 204 -14.94 16.09 1.10
C THR A 204 -13.96 15.73 -0.04
N ASN A 205 -14.12 16.38 -1.18
CA ASN A 205 -13.20 16.23 -2.32
C ASN A 205 -12.05 17.28 -2.36
N GLU A 206 -11.95 18.14 -1.34
CA GLU A 206 -10.94 19.20 -1.29
C GLU A 206 -9.52 18.65 -1.13
N LYS A 207 -9.37 17.65 -0.27
CA LYS A 207 -8.10 16.94 -0.02
C LYS A 207 -8.34 15.45 0.07
N PRO A 208 -7.39 14.62 -0.38
CA PRO A 208 -7.44 13.18 -0.13
C PRO A 208 -7.34 12.87 1.37
N TYR A 209 -7.93 11.76 1.76
CA TYR A 209 -7.82 11.20 3.12
C TYR A 209 -6.81 10.06 3.10
N VAL A 210 -5.96 9.99 4.12
CA VAL A 210 -5.03 8.86 4.33
C VAL A 210 -5.29 8.27 5.70
N ILE A 211 -5.69 7.00 5.71
CA ILE A 211 -6.15 6.28 6.90
C ILE A 211 -5.10 5.25 7.33
N TYR A 212 -4.69 5.33 8.58
CA TYR A 212 -3.85 4.36 9.28
C TYR A 212 -4.67 3.60 10.31
N GLY A 213 -4.58 2.27 10.32
CA GLY A 213 -5.48 1.44 11.10
C GLY A 213 -6.92 1.52 10.60
N TYR A 214 -7.89 1.23 11.43
CA TYR A 214 -9.29 1.34 11.06
C TYR A 214 -9.88 2.68 11.50
N ALA A 215 -10.50 3.40 10.57
CA ALA A 215 -11.39 4.51 10.88
C ALA A 215 -12.80 3.94 11.09
N ALA A 216 -13.33 4.06 12.30
CA ALA A 216 -14.60 3.43 12.67
C ALA A 216 -15.74 4.43 12.76
N VAL A 217 -16.92 4.04 12.28
CA VAL A 217 -18.18 4.78 12.41
C VAL A 217 -18.98 4.12 13.52
N GLY A 218 -19.27 4.88 14.56
CA GLY A 218 -19.99 4.39 15.75
C GLY A 218 -21.50 4.34 15.60
N ASP A 219 -22.16 3.91 16.68
CA ASP A 219 -23.61 3.85 16.78
C ASP A 219 -24.27 5.21 16.52
N ALA A 220 -25.41 5.19 15.84
CA ALA A 220 -26.20 6.37 15.43
C ALA A 220 -25.40 7.43 14.64
N GLN A 221 -24.25 7.08 14.08
CA GLN A 221 -23.44 7.95 13.23
C GLN A 221 -23.53 7.53 11.76
N THR A 222 -23.38 8.50 10.86
CA THR A 222 -23.27 8.25 9.43
C THR A 222 -22.05 8.93 8.88
N LEU A 223 -21.16 8.16 8.25
CA LEU A 223 -20.06 8.71 7.46
C LEU A 223 -20.59 9.13 6.09
N HIS A 224 -20.58 10.42 5.81
CA HIS A 224 -20.90 10.98 4.50
C HIS A 224 -19.66 11.18 3.67
N ILE A 225 -19.64 10.67 2.44
CA ILE A 225 -18.51 10.85 1.53
C ILE A 225 -19.03 11.54 0.28
N GLU A 226 -18.48 12.72 -0.01
CA GLU A 226 -18.89 13.58 -1.12
C GLU A 226 -18.37 13.07 -2.48
N PRO A 227 -19.05 13.41 -3.59
CA PRO A 227 -18.56 13.10 -4.94
C PRO A 227 -17.13 13.61 -5.17
N GLY A 228 -16.30 12.75 -5.77
CA GLY A 228 -14.92 13.09 -6.08
C GLY A 228 -13.92 12.88 -4.93
N ALA A 229 -14.37 12.47 -3.75
CA ALA A 229 -13.48 12.18 -2.62
C ALA A 229 -12.48 11.04 -2.95
N ARG A 230 -11.27 11.16 -2.43
CA ARG A 230 -10.18 10.19 -2.57
C ARG A 230 -9.77 9.67 -1.21
N ILE A 231 -9.93 8.38 -0.97
CA ILE A 231 -9.65 7.75 0.30
C ILE A 231 -8.53 6.71 0.11
N HIS A 232 -7.41 6.95 0.76
CA HIS A 232 -6.23 6.09 0.69
C HIS A 232 -6.01 5.40 2.01
N PHE A 233 -5.63 4.15 1.94
CA PHE A 233 -5.38 3.33 3.13
C PHE A 233 -3.93 2.89 3.18
N HIS A 234 -3.34 3.03 4.36
CA HIS A 234 -2.07 2.41 4.66
C HIS A 234 -2.22 0.88 4.78
N SER A 235 -1.12 0.16 4.74
CA SER A 235 -1.13 -1.30 4.95
C SER A 235 -1.82 -1.66 6.26
N LYS A 236 -2.64 -2.72 6.26
CA LYS A 236 -3.45 -3.19 7.40
C LYS A 236 -4.46 -2.17 7.92
N SER A 237 -4.95 -1.30 7.05
CA SER A 237 -5.91 -0.26 7.38
C SER A 237 -7.22 -0.47 6.64
N GLY A 238 -8.31 0.11 7.13
CA GLY A 238 -9.63 -0.02 6.54
C GLY A 238 -10.66 0.96 7.10
N LEU A 239 -11.91 0.78 6.70
CA LEU A 239 -13.07 1.39 7.35
C LEU A 239 -13.86 0.32 8.09
N LEU A 240 -14.36 0.63 9.27
CA LEU A 240 -15.32 -0.19 10.02
C LEU A 240 -16.60 0.63 10.23
N VAL A 241 -17.75 0.06 9.87
CA VAL A 241 -19.06 0.59 10.24
C VAL A 241 -19.63 -0.33 11.30
N ALA A 242 -19.60 0.11 12.55
CA ALA A 242 -20.02 -0.69 13.71
C ALA A 242 -21.55 -0.81 13.78
N THR A 243 -22.07 -1.55 14.74
CA THR A 243 -23.50 -1.69 15.05
C THR A 243 -24.17 -0.31 15.17
N GLY A 244 -25.32 -0.13 14.54
CA GLY A 244 -26.07 1.15 14.50
C GLY A 244 -25.46 2.24 13.60
N GLY A 245 -24.22 2.07 13.15
CA GLY A 245 -23.55 2.99 12.24
C GLY A 245 -23.98 2.81 10.77
N SER A 246 -23.67 3.82 9.95
CA SER A 246 -23.98 3.86 8.51
C SER A 246 -22.84 4.49 7.71
N ILE A 247 -22.73 4.11 6.43
CA ILE A 247 -21.92 4.83 5.45
C ILE A 247 -22.76 5.25 4.26
N ASN A 248 -22.59 6.50 3.84
CA ASN A 248 -23.27 7.08 2.69
C ASN A 248 -22.22 7.65 1.71
N ALA A 249 -21.75 6.79 0.81
CA ALA A 249 -20.75 7.12 -0.20
C ALA A 249 -21.45 7.30 -1.56
N GLN A 250 -21.89 8.50 -1.87
CA GLN A 250 -22.60 8.81 -3.11
C GLN A 250 -21.76 9.72 -4.00
N GLY A 251 -20.96 9.11 -4.86
CA GLY A 251 -20.26 9.78 -5.94
C GLY A 251 -21.20 10.23 -7.06
N ALA A 252 -20.65 10.82 -8.10
CA ALA A 252 -21.35 11.30 -9.28
C ALA A 252 -20.72 10.72 -10.56
N LEU A 253 -21.47 10.75 -11.64
CA LEU A 253 -20.95 10.40 -12.95
C LEU A 253 -19.85 11.41 -13.35
N SER A 254 -18.69 10.91 -13.72
CA SER A 254 -17.59 11.73 -14.20
C SER A 254 -17.84 12.19 -15.64
N ALA A 255 -17.49 13.44 -15.94
CA ALA A 255 -17.52 13.95 -17.31
C ALA A 255 -16.34 13.38 -18.13
N ASN A 256 -15.22 13.13 -17.47
CA ASN A 256 -14.05 12.44 -18.03
C ASN A 256 -13.83 11.12 -17.31
N SER A 257 -14.01 10.01 -18.05
CA SER A 257 -13.85 8.65 -17.49
C SER A 257 -12.43 8.33 -17.04
N ASP A 258 -11.41 8.98 -17.61
CA ASP A 258 -10.01 8.72 -17.26
C ASP A 258 -9.62 9.46 -15.96
N LEU A 259 -10.23 10.61 -15.69
CA LEU A 259 -9.99 11.40 -14.47
C LEU A 259 -10.84 10.92 -13.30
N MET A 260 -12.01 10.31 -13.58
CA MET A 260 -12.98 9.84 -12.57
C MET A 260 -13.26 10.91 -11.50
N GLU A 261 -13.40 12.18 -11.92
CA GLU A 261 -13.47 13.33 -11.01
C GLU A 261 -14.74 13.37 -10.15
N GLY A 262 -15.82 12.73 -10.60
CA GLY A 262 -17.06 12.61 -9.84
C GLY A 262 -17.13 11.37 -8.96
N GLU A 263 -16.36 10.35 -9.26
CA GLU A 263 -16.39 9.08 -8.53
C GLU A 263 -15.64 9.18 -7.20
N ILE A 264 -16.10 8.42 -6.20
CA ILE A 264 -15.38 8.21 -4.95
C ILE A 264 -14.43 7.05 -5.16
N ILE A 265 -13.15 7.22 -4.80
CA ILE A 265 -12.14 6.17 -4.98
C ILE A 265 -11.56 5.75 -3.62
N PHE A 266 -11.58 4.43 -3.37
CA PHE A 266 -10.92 3.77 -2.25
C PHE A 266 -9.75 2.93 -2.77
N GLU A 267 -8.53 3.25 -2.34
CA GLU A 267 -7.31 2.58 -2.80
C GLU A 267 -6.19 2.62 -1.75
N GLY A 268 -5.03 1.99 -2.02
CA GLY A 268 -3.85 2.10 -1.17
C GLY A 268 -3.18 3.47 -1.23
N ASP A 269 -2.36 3.77 -0.22
CA ASP A 269 -1.67 5.07 -0.06
C ASP A 269 -0.37 5.20 -0.88
N ARG A 270 -0.01 4.15 -1.64
CA ARG A 270 1.17 4.18 -2.51
C ARG A 270 0.77 4.68 -3.89
N LEU A 271 1.19 5.92 -4.20
CA LEU A 271 0.79 6.62 -5.42
C LEU A 271 1.71 6.33 -6.62
N GLU A 272 2.82 5.64 -6.42
CA GLU A 272 3.77 5.30 -7.46
C GLU A 272 3.12 4.34 -8.49
N PRO A 273 3.34 4.53 -9.80
CA PRO A 273 2.72 3.73 -10.86
C PRO A 273 2.92 2.21 -10.70
N GLY A 274 4.05 1.79 -10.13
CA GLY A 274 4.35 0.39 -9.84
C GLY A 274 3.42 -0.25 -8.82
N PHE A 275 2.66 0.52 -8.04
CA PHE A 275 1.71 0.05 -7.04
C PHE A 275 0.24 0.15 -7.50
N ALA A 276 -0.03 0.77 -8.66
CA ALA A 276 -1.40 1.04 -9.14
C ALA A 276 -2.29 -0.20 -9.23
N ASP A 277 -1.68 -1.38 -9.51
CA ASP A 277 -2.40 -2.64 -9.72
C ASP A 277 -1.91 -3.76 -8.80
N ILE A 278 -1.39 -3.44 -7.60
CA ILE A 278 -0.98 -4.46 -6.63
C ILE A 278 -2.11 -4.71 -5.64
N PRO A 279 -2.70 -5.91 -5.61
CA PRO A 279 -3.77 -6.26 -4.67
C PRO A 279 -3.26 -6.40 -3.23
N GLY A 280 -4.18 -6.33 -2.26
CA GLY A 280 -3.87 -6.53 -0.85
C GLY A 280 -3.01 -5.41 -0.23
N LYS A 281 -3.17 -4.17 -0.70
CA LYS A 281 -2.46 -3.01 -0.15
C LYS A 281 -3.08 -2.50 1.13
N TRP A 282 -4.34 -2.77 1.35
CA TRP A 282 -5.13 -2.42 2.51
C TRP A 282 -6.16 -3.51 2.80
N GLU A 283 -6.82 -3.45 3.95
CA GLU A 283 -7.69 -4.54 4.38
C GLU A 283 -9.06 -4.49 3.71
N THR A 284 -10.01 -3.73 4.25
CA THR A 284 -11.41 -3.82 3.80
C THR A 284 -12.24 -2.61 4.22
N ILE A 285 -13.39 -2.44 3.57
CA ILE A 285 -14.53 -1.71 4.12
C ILE A 285 -15.40 -2.75 4.82
N TRP A 286 -15.44 -2.71 6.14
CA TRP A 286 -16.13 -3.68 6.97
C TRP A 286 -17.46 -3.13 7.47
N LEU A 287 -18.53 -3.64 6.92
CA LEU A 287 -19.91 -3.37 7.37
C LEU A 287 -20.27 -4.43 8.40
N PHE A 288 -19.98 -4.14 9.65
CA PHE A 288 -20.12 -5.09 10.75
C PHE A 288 -21.60 -5.45 11.01
N ASN A 289 -21.81 -6.53 11.74
CA ASN A 289 -23.15 -6.92 12.18
C ASN A 289 -23.83 -5.75 12.89
N GLY A 290 -25.12 -5.51 12.60
CA GLY A 290 -25.86 -4.38 13.17
C GLY A 290 -25.66 -3.03 12.47
N SER A 291 -24.68 -2.84 11.56
CA SER A 291 -24.62 -1.63 10.74
C SER A 291 -25.79 -1.58 9.75
N ILE A 292 -26.31 -0.40 9.44
CA ILE A 292 -27.56 -0.21 8.70
C ILE A 292 -27.42 0.85 7.58
N ASN A 293 -28.28 0.78 6.56
CA ASN A 293 -28.40 1.82 5.52
C ASN A 293 -27.08 2.18 4.85
N ASN A 294 -26.25 1.18 4.55
CA ASN A 294 -24.96 1.40 3.89
C ASN A 294 -25.19 1.58 2.39
N ILE A 295 -24.79 2.73 1.85
CA ILE A 295 -25.03 3.12 0.46
C ILE A 295 -23.71 3.43 -0.23
N PHE A 296 -23.49 2.77 -1.37
CA PHE A 296 -22.40 3.07 -2.29
C PHE A 296 -22.93 3.33 -3.68
N LYS A 297 -22.59 4.46 -4.27
CA LYS A 297 -23.01 4.84 -5.62
C LYS A 297 -21.90 5.60 -6.33
N HIS A 298 -21.61 5.25 -7.58
CA HIS A 298 -20.50 5.79 -8.35
C HIS A 298 -19.17 5.75 -7.54
N VAL A 299 -18.79 4.54 -7.15
CA VAL A 299 -17.63 4.26 -6.31
C VAL A 299 -16.70 3.31 -7.03
N THR A 300 -15.40 3.51 -6.85
CA THR A 300 -14.35 2.58 -7.27
C THR A 300 -13.59 2.10 -6.04
N ILE A 301 -13.54 0.78 -5.83
CA ILE A 301 -12.80 0.12 -4.75
C ILE A 301 -11.73 -0.76 -5.38
N LYS A 302 -10.45 -0.52 -5.08
CA LYS A 302 -9.37 -1.30 -5.70
C LYS A 302 -8.21 -1.60 -4.76
N ASN A 303 -7.49 -2.67 -5.08
CA ASN A 303 -6.24 -3.07 -4.42
C ASN A 303 -6.39 -3.47 -2.93
N SER A 304 -7.59 -3.82 -2.49
CA SER A 304 -7.87 -4.27 -1.12
C SER A 304 -7.49 -5.75 -0.89
N THR A 305 -7.54 -6.18 0.36
CA THR A 305 -7.60 -7.61 0.72
C THR A 305 -9.01 -8.14 0.45
N VAL A 306 -10.03 -7.49 0.98
CA VAL A 306 -11.44 -7.69 0.66
C VAL A 306 -12.04 -6.32 0.33
N GLY A 307 -12.69 -6.17 -0.83
CA GLY A 307 -13.29 -4.88 -1.19
C GLY A 307 -14.31 -4.43 -0.17
N ILE A 308 -15.37 -5.20 0.01
CA ILE A 308 -16.39 -5.00 1.05
C ILE A 308 -16.62 -6.31 1.80
N LEU A 309 -16.45 -6.29 3.13
CA LEU A 309 -16.92 -7.33 4.03
C LEU A 309 -18.25 -6.87 4.65
N CYS A 310 -19.32 -7.61 4.40
CA CYS A 310 -20.69 -7.29 4.87
C CYS A 310 -21.23 -8.44 5.71
N GLU A 311 -21.51 -8.18 6.99
CA GLU A 311 -21.91 -9.22 7.95
C GLU A 311 -23.23 -8.91 8.65
N GLY A 312 -24.00 -9.95 8.89
CA GLY A 312 -25.24 -9.90 9.67
C GLY A 312 -26.40 -9.18 8.99
N ASN A 313 -27.50 -9.02 9.71
CA ASN A 313 -28.71 -8.30 9.29
C ASN A 313 -29.34 -8.86 7.99
N GLN A 314 -29.35 -10.19 7.84
CA GLN A 314 -29.94 -10.87 6.68
C GLN A 314 -31.41 -10.43 6.43
N GLU A 315 -32.15 -10.09 7.48
CA GLU A 315 -33.54 -9.64 7.38
C GLU A 315 -33.72 -8.17 6.99
N ASP A 316 -32.63 -7.39 7.05
CA ASP A 316 -32.65 -5.98 6.70
C ASP A 316 -32.30 -5.77 5.22
N PHE A 317 -33.30 -5.55 4.40
CA PHE A 317 -33.15 -5.29 2.96
C PHE A 317 -32.35 -4.01 2.64
N SER A 318 -32.13 -3.14 3.62
CA SER A 318 -31.33 -1.93 3.48
C SER A 318 -29.90 -2.06 3.96
N LYS A 319 -29.45 -3.25 4.39
CA LYS A 319 -28.12 -3.46 4.94
C LYS A 319 -27.01 -2.94 4.04
N LEU A 320 -27.00 -3.33 2.77
CA LEU A 320 -26.08 -2.80 1.75
C LEU A 320 -26.83 -2.55 0.43
N ASN A 321 -26.80 -1.31 -0.03
CA ASN A 321 -27.24 -0.92 -1.35
C ASN A 321 -26.03 -0.36 -2.13
N ILE A 322 -25.65 -1.03 -3.23
CA ILE A 322 -24.48 -0.69 -4.01
C ILE A 322 -24.83 -0.58 -5.49
N THR A 323 -24.60 0.60 -6.09
CA THR A 323 -25.03 0.88 -7.46
C THR A 323 -23.96 1.61 -8.26
N ASN A 324 -23.88 1.38 -9.57
CA ASN A 324 -22.92 2.04 -10.48
C ASN A 324 -21.47 2.01 -9.94
N THR A 325 -21.02 0.87 -9.45
CA THR A 325 -19.80 0.75 -8.66
C THR A 325 -18.88 -0.30 -9.25
N GLN A 326 -17.59 -0.06 -9.19
CA GLN A 326 -16.55 -0.97 -9.62
C GLN A 326 -15.74 -1.48 -8.42
N ILE A 327 -15.49 -2.79 -8.36
CA ILE A 327 -14.63 -3.40 -7.35
C ILE A 327 -13.65 -4.32 -8.07
N TYR A 328 -12.36 -4.08 -7.94
CA TYR A 328 -11.38 -4.90 -8.62
C TYR A 328 -10.04 -4.99 -7.91
N ASN A 329 -9.31 -6.04 -8.31
CA ASN A 329 -7.94 -6.27 -7.85
C ASN A 329 -7.85 -6.47 -6.32
N SER A 330 -8.78 -7.27 -5.75
CA SER A 330 -8.76 -7.67 -4.34
C SER A 330 -7.94 -8.96 -4.17
N SER A 331 -7.05 -9.04 -3.17
CA SER A 331 -6.22 -10.22 -2.99
C SER A 331 -7.01 -11.47 -2.55
N ASN A 332 -8.19 -11.28 -1.94
CA ASN A 332 -9.10 -12.34 -1.55
C ASN A 332 -10.45 -12.21 -2.27
N PHE A 333 -11.35 -11.39 -1.76
CA PHE A 333 -12.72 -11.25 -2.27
C PHE A 333 -12.99 -9.82 -2.77
N GLY A 334 -13.77 -9.70 -3.85
CA GLY A 334 -14.33 -8.41 -4.22
C GLY A 334 -15.39 -7.98 -3.19
N ILE A 335 -16.45 -8.78 -3.02
CA ILE A 335 -17.43 -8.65 -1.94
C ILE A 335 -17.53 -9.98 -1.21
N LEU A 336 -17.46 -9.95 0.12
CA LEU A 336 -17.73 -11.08 1.00
C LEU A 336 -18.95 -10.75 1.87
N GLY A 337 -20.08 -11.42 1.61
CA GLY A 337 -21.28 -11.37 2.43
C GLY A 337 -21.38 -12.57 3.36
N ARG A 338 -21.74 -12.35 4.63
CA ARG A 338 -21.96 -13.40 5.63
C ARG A 338 -23.29 -13.20 6.33
N ALA A 339 -24.25 -14.09 6.12
CA ALA A 339 -25.60 -13.99 6.73
C ALA A 339 -26.18 -12.57 6.59
N THR A 340 -26.12 -11.99 5.40
CA THR A 340 -26.40 -10.57 5.18
C THR A 340 -27.33 -10.33 3.99
N SER A 341 -27.76 -9.09 3.79
CA SER A 341 -28.58 -8.68 2.66
C SER A 341 -27.85 -7.66 1.79
N ILE A 342 -27.71 -7.94 0.49
CA ILE A 342 -27.03 -7.09 -0.48
C ILE A 342 -27.92 -6.89 -1.70
N PHE A 343 -28.19 -5.63 -2.02
CA PHE A 343 -28.73 -5.22 -3.31
C PHE A 343 -27.64 -4.55 -4.15
N GLY A 344 -27.40 -5.08 -5.35
CA GLY A 344 -26.41 -4.56 -6.30
C GLY A 344 -27.01 -4.29 -7.67
N GLU A 345 -26.78 -3.10 -8.23
CA GLU A 345 -27.22 -2.75 -9.58
C GLU A 345 -26.10 -2.06 -10.37
N ASN A 346 -25.92 -2.49 -11.62
CA ASN A 346 -24.91 -1.96 -12.51
C ASN A 346 -23.49 -2.00 -11.90
N LEU A 347 -23.11 -3.17 -11.41
CA LEU A 347 -21.79 -3.40 -10.80
C LEU A 347 -20.82 -4.03 -11.80
N VAL A 348 -19.56 -3.71 -11.63
CA VAL A 348 -18.45 -4.46 -12.23
C VAL A 348 -17.54 -4.96 -11.10
N ILE A 349 -17.48 -6.27 -10.90
CA ILE A 349 -16.59 -6.90 -9.92
C ILE A 349 -15.66 -7.84 -10.65
N ASN A 350 -14.33 -7.66 -10.46
CA ASN A 350 -13.35 -8.44 -11.21
C ASN A 350 -12.01 -8.61 -10.46
N SER A 351 -11.21 -9.57 -10.92
CA SER A 351 -9.81 -9.77 -10.49
C SER A 351 -9.65 -9.93 -8.98
N SER A 352 -10.25 -10.97 -8.44
CA SER A 352 -10.16 -11.34 -7.02
C SER A 352 -9.39 -12.65 -6.84
N GLY A 353 -8.49 -12.71 -5.86
CA GLY A 353 -7.63 -13.87 -5.61
C GLY A 353 -8.37 -15.13 -5.19
N GLN A 354 -9.57 -14.97 -4.64
CA GLN A 354 -10.53 -16.04 -4.38
C GLN A 354 -11.77 -15.85 -5.25
N SER A 355 -12.84 -15.24 -4.74
CA SER A 355 -14.06 -15.00 -5.52
C SER A 355 -14.34 -13.51 -5.66
N SER A 356 -14.86 -13.11 -6.82
CA SER A 356 -15.31 -11.73 -7.03
C SER A 356 -16.52 -11.41 -6.15
N PHE A 357 -17.44 -12.36 -6.00
CA PHE A 357 -18.50 -12.32 -5.01
C PHE A 357 -18.57 -13.64 -4.23
N ALA A 358 -18.62 -13.55 -2.91
CA ALA A 358 -18.91 -14.68 -2.04
C ALA A 358 -20.06 -14.34 -1.08
N GLY A 359 -21.14 -15.12 -1.15
CA GLY A 359 -22.25 -15.10 -0.19
C GLY A 359 -22.18 -16.33 0.68
N THR A 360 -21.72 -16.20 1.92
CA THR A 360 -21.46 -17.33 2.82
C THR A 360 -22.39 -17.31 4.02
N TYR A 361 -22.64 -18.49 4.56
CA TYR A 361 -23.52 -18.66 5.70
C TYR A 361 -24.92 -18.06 5.44
N GLY A 362 -25.53 -18.38 4.29
CA GLY A 362 -26.84 -17.89 3.89
C GLY A 362 -26.88 -16.41 3.52
N GLY A 363 -28.07 -15.82 3.55
CA GLY A 363 -28.27 -14.41 3.26
C GLY A 363 -29.27 -14.15 2.13
N ARG A 364 -29.35 -12.89 1.71
CA ARG A 364 -30.19 -12.39 0.61
C ARG A 364 -29.35 -11.59 -0.37
N TYR A 365 -29.27 -12.03 -1.59
CA TYR A 365 -28.42 -11.42 -2.61
C TYR A 365 -29.24 -11.16 -3.87
N ASN A 366 -29.30 -9.90 -4.28
CA ASN A 366 -30.00 -9.50 -5.49
C ASN A 366 -29.08 -8.60 -6.34
N PHE A 367 -28.65 -9.10 -7.49
CA PHE A 367 -27.79 -8.37 -8.42
C PHE A 367 -28.51 -8.20 -9.77
N VAL A 368 -28.58 -6.95 -10.23
CA VAL A 368 -29.27 -6.57 -11.47
C VAL A 368 -28.30 -5.85 -12.39
N HIS A 369 -28.31 -6.20 -13.69
CA HIS A 369 -27.48 -5.56 -14.72
C HIS A 369 -25.99 -5.50 -14.38
N SER A 370 -25.45 -6.52 -13.74
CA SER A 370 -24.10 -6.53 -13.21
C SER A 370 -23.17 -7.42 -14.05
N THR A 371 -21.87 -7.17 -13.94
CA THR A 371 -20.82 -7.99 -14.51
C THR A 371 -19.91 -8.47 -13.36
N ILE A 372 -20.02 -9.76 -13.03
CA ILE A 372 -19.24 -10.39 -11.96
C ILE A 372 -18.30 -11.37 -12.62
N THR A 373 -17.09 -10.92 -12.89
CA THR A 373 -16.07 -11.71 -13.58
C THR A 373 -14.87 -11.94 -12.67
N ASN A 374 -14.03 -12.91 -13.02
CA ASN A 374 -12.78 -13.09 -12.29
C ASN A 374 -11.64 -13.49 -13.24
N TYR A 375 -10.84 -12.48 -13.63
CA TYR A 375 -9.65 -12.62 -14.47
C TYR A 375 -8.36 -12.55 -13.64
N TRP A 376 -8.37 -13.11 -12.44
CA TRP A 376 -7.20 -13.14 -11.58
C TRP A 376 -6.02 -13.86 -12.22
N ASN A 377 -4.86 -13.21 -12.22
CA ASN A 377 -3.64 -13.71 -12.88
C ASN A 377 -2.36 -13.52 -12.02
N LYS A 378 -2.52 -13.12 -10.75
CA LYS A 378 -1.37 -12.87 -9.85
C LYS A 378 -0.91 -14.12 -9.08
N SER A 379 -1.80 -15.11 -8.93
CA SER A 379 -1.53 -16.40 -8.29
C SER A 379 -2.55 -17.44 -8.76
N PHE A 380 -2.36 -18.69 -8.32
CA PHE A 380 -3.33 -19.74 -8.57
C PHE A 380 -4.63 -19.47 -7.77
N ARG A 381 -5.77 -19.49 -8.46
CA ARG A 381 -7.12 -19.34 -7.90
C ARG A 381 -7.79 -20.70 -7.78
N GLN A 382 -8.40 -20.98 -6.65
CA GLN A 382 -9.12 -22.23 -6.37
C GLN A 382 -10.65 -22.08 -6.35
N PHE A 383 -11.13 -20.84 -6.18
CA PHE A 383 -12.54 -20.54 -6.00
C PHE A 383 -13.18 -19.97 -7.28
N PRO A 384 -14.50 -20.15 -7.46
CA PRO A 384 -15.23 -19.62 -8.61
C PRO A 384 -15.32 -18.09 -8.58
N ALA A 385 -15.81 -17.51 -9.69
CA ALA A 385 -16.12 -16.07 -9.70
C ALA A 385 -17.22 -15.73 -8.67
N ILE A 386 -18.22 -16.60 -8.52
CA ILE A 386 -19.26 -16.50 -7.50
C ILE A 386 -19.27 -17.78 -6.64
N LEU A 387 -19.17 -17.61 -5.32
CA LEU A 387 -19.31 -18.66 -4.32
C LEU A 387 -20.53 -18.38 -3.44
N LEU A 388 -21.44 -19.33 -3.34
CA LEU A 388 -22.59 -19.27 -2.41
C LEU A 388 -22.58 -20.51 -1.52
N ASN A 389 -22.82 -20.34 -0.24
CA ASN A 389 -23.10 -21.44 0.66
C ASN A 389 -24.04 -21.00 1.83
N ASN A 390 -24.61 -21.97 2.51
CA ASN A 390 -25.54 -21.76 3.61
C ASN A 390 -25.06 -22.35 4.94
N TYR A 391 -23.75 -22.56 5.08
CA TYR A 391 -23.19 -23.17 6.29
C TYR A 391 -21.83 -22.55 6.67
N ILE A 392 -21.49 -22.74 7.93
CA ILE A 392 -20.13 -22.59 8.46
C ILE A 392 -19.71 -23.86 9.18
N ILE A 393 -18.41 -24.11 9.22
CA ILE A 393 -17.82 -25.19 10.00
C ILE A 393 -17.12 -24.55 11.20
N ASN A 394 -17.57 -24.87 12.39
CA ASN A 394 -17.01 -24.37 13.63
C ASN A 394 -15.68 -25.09 13.96
N GLU A 395 -14.94 -24.60 14.94
CA GLU A 395 -13.64 -25.17 15.36
C GLU A 395 -13.75 -26.63 15.85
N ASP A 396 -14.89 -27.00 16.41
CA ASP A 396 -15.19 -28.38 16.83
C ASP A 396 -15.65 -29.29 15.68
N ASN A 397 -15.57 -28.84 14.44
CA ASN A 397 -16.09 -29.47 13.23
C ASN A 397 -17.63 -29.62 13.19
N SER A 398 -18.37 -29.01 14.06
CA SER A 398 -19.83 -28.94 13.92
C SER A 398 -20.19 -28.01 12.75
N VAL A 399 -21.28 -28.34 12.05
CA VAL A 399 -21.80 -27.56 10.94
C VAL A 399 -23.00 -26.75 11.42
N GLN A 400 -22.90 -25.45 11.31
CA GLN A 400 -24.01 -24.53 11.55
C GLN A 400 -24.63 -24.10 10.23
N LEU A 401 -25.93 -24.20 10.10
CA LEU A 401 -26.68 -23.85 8.90
C LEU A 401 -27.41 -22.52 9.10
N ASN A 402 -27.49 -21.75 8.03
CA ASN A 402 -28.34 -20.56 7.93
C ASN A 402 -28.96 -20.49 6.52
N ALA A 403 -30.19 -19.96 6.40
CA ALA A 403 -30.89 -19.98 5.13
C ALA A 403 -30.26 -19.06 4.10
N LEU A 404 -30.02 -19.57 2.89
CA LEU A 404 -29.85 -18.75 1.70
C LEU A 404 -31.25 -18.40 1.16
N GLU A 405 -31.78 -17.28 1.57
CA GLU A 405 -33.17 -16.87 1.30
C GLU A 405 -33.38 -16.51 -0.17
N THR A 406 -32.47 -15.75 -0.74
CA THR A 406 -32.47 -15.38 -2.16
C THR A 406 -31.08 -15.25 -2.72
N ALA A 407 -30.88 -15.60 -3.99
CA ALA A 407 -29.67 -15.39 -4.75
C ALA A 407 -30.04 -15.11 -6.21
N ASP A 408 -30.55 -13.90 -6.46
CA ASP A 408 -31.07 -13.49 -7.76
C ASP A 408 -30.01 -12.71 -8.55
N PHE A 409 -29.70 -13.20 -9.74
CA PHE A 409 -28.78 -12.57 -10.70
C PHE A 409 -29.54 -12.28 -11.99
N THR A 410 -30.10 -11.09 -12.11
CA THR A 410 -30.92 -10.68 -13.26
C THR A 410 -30.12 -9.87 -14.26
N ASN A 411 -30.12 -10.27 -15.54
CA ASN A 411 -29.36 -9.61 -16.59
C ASN A 411 -27.87 -9.44 -16.22
N THR A 412 -27.29 -10.45 -15.58
CA THR A 412 -25.93 -10.43 -15.02
C THR A 412 -25.02 -11.34 -15.80
N ILE A 413 -23.82 -10.88 -16.09
CA ILE A 413 -22.75 -11.68 -16.69
C ILE A 413 -21.90 -12.27 -15.57
N ILE A 414 -21.76 -13.58 -15.55
CA ILE A 414 -20.88 -14.34 -14.64
C ILE A 414 -19.88 -15.07 -15.48
N PHE A 415 -18.58 -14.78 -15.32
CA PHE A 415 -17.53 -15.40 -16.13
C PHE A 415 -16.17 -15.32 -15.41
N GLY A 416 -15.29 -16.27 -15.68
CA GLY A 416 -13.91 -16.29 -15.18
C GLY A 416 -12.95 -16.95 -16.18
N ASN A 417 -11.67 -16.93 -15.85
CA ASN A 417 -10.62 -17.58 -16.63
C ASN A 417 -10.29 -19.00 -16.14
N ASP A 418 -11.01 -19.51 -15.14
CA ASP A 418 -10.91 -20.87 -14.61
C ASP A 418 -12.16 -21.71 -14.88
N ASN A 419 -12.08 -23.02 -14.64
CA ASN A 419 -13.08 -23.98 -15.05
C ASN A 419 -14.42 -23.91 -14.29
N LEU A 420 -14.50 -23.14 -13.21
CA LEU A 420 -15.70 -23.03 -12.39
C LEU A 420 -16.02 -21.56 -12.14
N ASP A 421 -17.16 -21.09 -12.69
CA ASP A 421 -17.56 -19.69 -12.56
C ASP A 421 -18.60 -19.47 -11.44
N LEU A 422 -19.36 -20.51 -11.11
CA LEU A 422 -20.37 -20.48 -10.04
C LEU A 422 -20.31 -21.79 -9.24
N LEU A 423 -20.28 -21.68 -7.91
CA LEU A 423 -20.42 -22.79 -6.96
C LEU A 423 -21.53 -22.46 -5.97
N LEU A 424 -22.45 -23.44 -5.81
CA LEU A 424 -23.56 -23.41 -4.85
C LEU A 424 -23.38 -24.47 -3.77
#